data_7e67c5a26133bf5a816aaeb8d42916f5
#
_entry.id   7e67c5a26133bf5a816aaeb8d42916f5
#
_cell.length_a   1.000
_cell.length_b   1.000
_cell.length_c   1.000
_cell.angle_alpha   90.00
_cell.angle_beta   90.00
_cell.angle_gamma   90.00
#
_symmetry.space_group_name_H-M   'P 1'
#
loop_
_entity.id
_entity.type
_entity.pdbx_description
1 polymer ?
#
loop_
_entity_poly.entity_id
_entity_poly.type
_entity_poly.pdbx_seq_one_letter_code
_entity_poly.pdbx_strand_id
1 'polypeptide(L)'
;LSGQLEYIRERWGHLLGRYLYRLLSSLDLISEEERMMFLGPGPSMVYDFAGQELELERFSQDRDWMPSLVLIAKNTHVWLDQLSSKYQYPMTRLDQIPDEELEILARRGFTGLWLIGLWERSPASRQIKQLCGNPEAVSSAYSLYDYAIAGDLGGPEAYQNLRERAWQRGIRLVSDMVPNHVGIYSHWVVEHPDWFISLDYSPFPSHRFSGPDLSDDVRVGIFIEDHYYERSDAAVVFKRLDRWTGSEKYIYHGNDGTSMPWNDTAQLDYLKPEVREAVIQTILHVARQFPVIRFDAAMTLAKKHYQRLWFPPPGEGGAIPTRAERGLTREEFDHAFPVEFWREVVDRVAAEVPDTLLLAEAFWLMEGY
;
A
#
# COMPACT_ATOMS: atom_id res chain seq x y z
N LEU A 1 16.47 -26.42 9.99
CA LEU A 1 16.54 -25.16 9.22
C LEU A 1 17.57 -24.19 9.80
N SER A 2 17.56 -23.86 11.12
CA SER A 2 18.51 -22.90 11.71
C SER A 2 19.99 -23.31 11.52
N GLY A 3 20.36 -24.58 11.67
CA GLY A 3 21.73 -25.05 11.44
C GLY A 3 22.19 -24.99 9.97
N GLN A 4 21.27 -25.07 9.02
CA GLN A 4 21.58 -24.88 7.58
C GLN A 4 21.78 -23.41 7.22
N LEU A 5 21.06 -22.53 7.88
CA LEU A 5 21.22 -21.06 7.70
C LEU A 5 22.56 -20.56 8.26
N GLU A 6 22.99 -21.12 9.40
CA GLU A 6 24.28 -20.82 10.01
C GLU A 6 25.45 -21.29 9.13
N TYR A 7 25.35 -22.49 8.55
CA TYR A 7 26.30 -23.03 7.58
C TYR A 7 26.40 -22.18 6.30
N ILE A 8 25.25 -21.71 5.77
CA ILE A 8 25.23 -20.84 4.59
C ILE A 8 25.83 -19.47 4.92
N ARG A 9 25.55 -18.91 6.10
CA ARG A 9 26.10 -17.64 6.56
C ARG A 9 27.60 -17.66 6.73
N GLU A 10 28.16 -18.74 7.31
CA GLU A 10 29.58 -18.88 7.52
C GLU A 10 30.37 -19.12 6.23
N ARG A 11 29.83 -19.89 5.31
CA ARG A 11 30.56 -20.32 4.10
C ARG A 11 30.37 -19.38 2.91
N TRP A 12 29.25 -18.67 2.82
CA TRP A 12 28.89 -17.87 1.66
C TRP A 12 28.65 -16.38 1.99
N GLY A 13 28.71 -15.98 3.26
CA GLY A 13 28.40 -14.62 3.71
C GLY A 13 29.24 -13.54 3.07
N HIS A 14 30.49 -13.84 2.70
CA HIS A 14 31.38 -12.90 2.02
C HIS A 14 31.09 -12.75 0.50
N LEU A 15 30.43 -13.74 -0.12
CA LEU A 15 30.04 -13.71 -1.53
C LEU A 15 28.60 -13.21 -1.74
N LEU A 16 27.77 -13.33 -0.72
CA LEU A 16 26.32 -13.13 -0.80
C LEU A 16 25.82 -11.86 -0.09
N GLY A 17 26.70 -10.96 0.37
CA GLY A 17 26.36 -9.86 1.24
C GLY A 17 25.12 -9.04 0.82
N ARG A 18 24.91 -8.81 -0.47
CA ARG A 18 23.69 -8.16 -1.00
C ARG A 18 22.50 -9.12 -1.17
N TYR A 19 22.76 -10.38 -1.48
CA TYR A 19 21.70 -11.38 -1.71
C TYR A 19 21.23 -12.02 -0.41
N LEU A 20 22.13 -12.13 0.57
CA LEU A 20 21.81 -12.72 1.88
C LEU A 20 20.77 -11.88 2.64
N TYR A 21 20.84 -10.56 2.54
CA TYR A 21 19.88 -9.67 3.18
C TYR A 21 18.46 -9.82 2.58
N ARG A 22 18.37 -9.99 1.26
CA ARG A 22 17.09 -10.28 0.58
C ARG A 22 16.56 -11.67 0.89
N LEU A 23 17.44 -12.63 1.03
CA LEU A 23 17.07 -14.01 1.38
C LEU A 23 16.63 -14.12 2.84
N LEU A 24 17.28 -13.39 3.75
CA LEU A 24 16.93 -13.34 5.16
C LEU A 24 15.60 -12.61 5.38
N SER A 25 15.33 -11.50 4.68
CA SER A 25 14.04 -10.82 4.77
C SER A 25 12.89 -11.67 4.19
N SER A 26 13.15 -12.49 3.17
CA SER A 26 12.16 -13.44 2.64
C SER A 26 11.94 -14.62 3.58
N LEU A 27 12.97 -15.05 4.30
CA LEU A 27 12.88 -16.13 5.28
C LEU A 27 12.24 -15.66 6.59
N ASP A 28 12.43 -14.40 6.98
CA ASP A 28 11.73 -13.80 8.10
C ASP A 28 10.22 -13.70 7.82
N LEU A 29 9.82 -13.31 6.59
CA LEU A 29 8.44 -13.37 6.14
C LEU A 29 7.85 -14.79 6.22
N ILE A 30 8.56 -15.79 5.73
CA ILE A 30 8.13 -17.20 5.80
C ILE A 30 8.06 -17.70 7.25
N SER A 31 8.99 -17.27 8.11
CA SER A 31 8.96 -17.65 9.53
C SER A 31 7.85 -16.96 10.32
N GLU A 32 7.42 -15.77 9.90
CA GLU A 32 6.24 -15.09 10.43
C GLU A 32 4.95 -15.78 9.99
N GLU A 33 4.87 -16.21 8.73
CA GLU A 33 3.75 -17.02 8.23
C GLU A 33 3.67 -18.38 8.98
N GLU A 34 4.79 -19.06 9.23
CA GLU A 34 4.81 -20.30 10.01
C GLU A 34 4.44 -20.08 11.48
N ARG A 35 4.74 -18.94 12.08
CA ARG A 35 4.35 -18.62 13.47
C ARG A 35 2.85 -18.33 13.63
N MET A 36 2.18 -17.87 12.60
CA MET A 36 0.72 -17.65 12.63
C MET A 36 -0.09 -18.94 12.48
N MET A 37 0.51 -20.05 12.11
CA MET A 37 -0.17 -21.36 11.97
C MET A 37 -0.23 -22.19 13.25
N PHE A 38 -0.06 -21.64 14.44
CA PHE A 38 -0.32 -22.40 15.67
C PHE A 38 -1.82 -22.33 16.03
N LEU A 39 -2.62 -23.00 15.22
CA LEU A 39 -3.97 -23.40 15.60
C LEU A 39 -3.82 -24.58 16.56
N GLY A 40 -3.93 -24.32 17.85
CA GLY A 40 -4.04 -25.38 18.86
C GLY A 40 -5.26 -26.27 18.54
N PRO A 41 -5.32 -27.51 19.09
CA PRO A 41 -6.44 -28.42 18.89
C PRO A 41 -7.67 -27.91 19.63
N GLY A 42 -8.36 -26.92 19.03
CA GLY A 42 -9.68 -26.47 19.43
C GLY A 42 -10.75 -27.08 18.52
N PRO A 43 -11.99 -27.24 18.97
CA PRO A 43 -13.07 -27.64 18.09
C PRO A 43 -13.17 -26.63 16.95
N SER A 44 -13.25 -27.12 15.70
CA SER A 44 -13.51 -26.31 14.54
C SER A 44 -14.78 -25.49 14.78
N MET A 45 -14.68 -24.15 14.77
CA MET A 45 -15.87 -23.31 14.81
C MET A 45 -16.63 -23.53 13.51
N VAL A 46 -17.80 -24.18 13.62
CA VAL A 46 -18.74 -24.20 12.51
C VAL A 46 -19.49 -22.88 12.54
N TYR A 47 -19.27 -22.04 11.54
CA TYR A 47 -19.98 -20.78 11.42
C TYR A 47 -21.46 -21.05 11.13
N ASP A 48 -22.32 -20.53 12.01
CA ASP A 48 -23.76 -20.50 11.76
C ASP A 48 -24.09 -19.24 10.96
N PHE A 49 -24.41 -19.43 9.69
CA PHE A 49 -24.87 -18.37 8.79
C PHE A 49 -26.38 -18.11 8.89
N ALA A 50 -27.09 -18.81 9.78
CA ALA A 50 -28.51 -18.62 10.01
C ALA A 50 -28.77 -17.24 10.65
N GLY A 51 -29.39 -16.35 9.90
CA GLY A 51 -29.71 -14.96 10.32
C GLY A 51 -28.81 -13.87 9.80
N GLN A 52 -27.78 -14.16 9.01
CA GLN A 52 -27.18 -13.16 8.16
C GLN A 52 -28.13 -12.90 6.99
N GLU A 53 -28.59 -11.65 6.83
CA GLU A 53 -29.14 -11.23 5.56
C GLU A 53 -28.07 -11.48 4.52
N LEU A 54 -28.32 -12.45 3.64
CA LEU A 54 -27.52 -12.62 2.43
C LEU A 54 -27.67 -11.32 1.65
N GLU A 55 -26.76 -10.38 1.85
CA GLU A 55 -26.57 -9.32 0.89
C GLU A 55 -26.27 -10.03 -0.43
N LEU A 56 -27.22 -9.96 -1.35
CA LEU A 56 -27.03 -10.48 -2.69
C LEU A 56 -25.78 -9.81 -3.25
N GLU A 57 -24.74 -10.60 -3.41
CA GLU A 57 -23.50 -10.17 -4.03
C GLU A 57 -23.85 -9.55 -5.39
N ARG A 58 -23.70 -8.24 -5.49
CA ARG A 58 -23.89 -7.53 -6.75
C ARG A 58 -22.55 -7.52 -7.45
N PHE A 59 -22.35 -8.50 -8.32
CA PHE A 59 -21.25 -8.46 -9.27
C PHE A 59 -21.68 -7.58 -10.46
N SER A 60 -20.77 -6.67 -10.87
CA SER A 60 -20.86 -6.10 -12.22
C SER A 60 -20.62 -7.25 -13.21
N GLN A 61 -21.40 -7.29 -14.31
CA GLN A 61 -21.16 -8.30 -15.34
C GLN A 61 -19.77 -8.13 -15.91
N ASP A 62 -18.97 -9.21 -15.90
CA ASP A 62 -17.67 -9.25 -16.52
C ASP A 62 -17.79 -8.91 -18.01
N ARG A 63 -16.89 -8.07 -18.49
CA ARG A 63 -16.72 -7.86 -19.93
C ARG A 63 -16.05 -9.06 -20.56
N ASP A 64 -16.30 -9.29 -21.83
CA ASP A 64 -15.84 -10.47 -22.58
C ASP A 64 -14.35 -10.78 -22.46
N TRP A 65 -13.52 -9.75 -22.21
CA TRP A 65 -12.09 -9.91 -22.07
C TRP A 65 -11.61 -10.27 -20.65
N MET A 66 -12.40 -9.96 -19.61
CA MET A 66 -11.98 -10.12 -18.21
C MET A 66 -11.71 -11.58 -17.81
N PRO A 67 -12.54 -12.56 -18.21
CA PRO A 67 -12.28 -13.98 -17.92
C PRO A 67 -11.03 -14.54 -18.61
N SER A 68 -10.54 -13.88 -19.68
CA SER A 68 -9.36 -14.31 -20.43
C SER A 68 -8.08 -13.57 -20.05
N LEU A 69 -8.11 -12.78 -18.98
CA LEU A 69 -6.96 -12.00 -18.54
C LEU A 69 -5.88 -12.89 -17.95
N VAL A 70 -4.69 -12.87 -18.53
CA VAL A 70 -3.49 -13.55 -18.03
C VAL A 70 -2.44 -12.50 -17.67
N LEU A 71 -2.20 -12.33 -16.37
CA LEU A 71 -1.35 -11.28 -15.83
C LEU A 71 0.12 -11.71 -15.71
N ILE A 72 1.01 -10.78 -16.00
CA ILE A 72 2.40 -10.82 -15.58
C ILE A 72 2.74 -9.53 -14.81
N ALA A 73 3.33 -9.67 -13.62
CA ALA A 73 3.78 -8.54 -12.83
C ALA A 73 5.24 -8.20 -13.12
N LYS A 74 5.53 -6.92 -13.22
CA LYS A 74 6.89 -6.37 -13.33
C LYS A 74 7.05 -5.21 -12.35
N ASN A 75 8.05 -5.28 -11.47
CA ASN A 75 8.52 -4.07 -10.83
C ASN A 75 9.16 -3.17 -11.90
N THR A 76 8.58 -1.99 -12.11
CA THR A 76 8.91 -1.14 -13.27
C THR A 76 10.39 -0.77 -13.33
N HIS A 77 10.96 -0.29 -12.23
CA HIS A 77 12.37 0.11 -12.20
C HIS A 77 13.32 -1.10 -12.37
N VAL A 78 13.02 -2.22 -11.71
CA VAL A 78 13.81 -3.44 -11.85
C VAL A 78 13.75 -3.98 -13.27
N TRP A 79 12.59 -3.92 -13.90
CA TRP A 79 12.43 -4.39 -15.28
C TRP A 79 13.20 -3.49 -16.26
N LEU A 80 13.12 -2.17 -16.12
CA LEU A 80 13.90 -1.22 -16.93
C LEU A 80 15.41 -1.42 -16.77
N ASP A 81 15.90 -1.70 -15.56
CA ASP A 81 17.30 -2.04 -15.30
C ASP A 81 17.71 -3.35 -15.98
N GLN A 82 16.86 -4.38 -15.89
CA GLN A 82 17.09 -5.66 -16.62
C GLN A 82 17.12 -5.47 -18.12
N LEU A 83 16.25 -4.63 -18.67
CA LEU A 83 16.24 -4.30 -20.11
C LEU A 83 17.47 -3.48 -20.49
N SER A 84 17.88 -2.52 -19.66
CA SER A 84 19.13 -1.78 -19.85
C SER A 84 20.32 -2.72 -19.97
N SER A 85 20.40 -3.70 -19.08
CA SER A 85 21.43 -4.73 -19.11
C SER A 85 21.34 -5.63 -20.33
N LYS A 86 20.13 -6.06 -20.71
CA LYS A 86 19.89 -6.96 -21.86
C LYS A 86 20.27 -6.28 -23.18
N TYR A 87 19.87 -5.04 -23.36
CA TYR A 87 20.06 -4.29 -24.62
C TYR A 87 21.35 -3.43 -24.64
N GLN A 88 22.13 -3.44 -23.54
CA GLN A 88 23.34 -2.63 -23.38
C GLN A 88 23.11 -1.14 -23.65
N TYR A 89 21.94 -0.64 -23.30
CA TYR A 89 21.50 0.73 -23.45
C TYR A 89 20.71 1.19 -22.23
N PRO A 90 21.01 2.36 -21.62
CA PRO A 90 20.28 2.84 -20.45
C PRO A 90 18.78 3.06 -20.76
N MET A 91 17.93 2.33 -20.09
CA MET A 91 16.48 2.46 -20.16
C MET A 91 15.91 2.84 -18.79
N THR A 92 15.38 4.05 -18.69
CA THR A 92 14.82 4.59 -17.46
C THR A 92 13.36 5.00 -17.62
N ARG A 93 12.86 5.06 -18.86
CA ARG A 93 11.52 5.55 -19.20
C ARG A 93 10.67 4.45 -19.83
N LEU A 94 9.36 4.56 -19.65
CA LEU A 94 8.40 3.59 -20.17
C LEU A 94 8.37 3.53 -21.71
N ASP A 95 8.57 4.64 -22.39
CA ASP A 95 8.59 4.72 -23.86
C ASP A 95 9.85 4.09 -24.48
N GLN A 96 10.87 3.80 -23.67
CA GLN A 96 12.09 3.10 -24.10
C GLN A 96 11.97 1.58 -24.08
N ILE A 97 10.90 1.02 -23.50
CA ILE A 97 10.68 -0.44 -23.51
C ILE A 97 10.55 -0.91 -24.95
N PRO A 98 11.41 -1.86 -25.43
CA PRO A 98 11.38 -2.31 -26.80
C PRO A 98 10.08 -3.05 -27.16
N ASP A 99 9.62 -2.85 -28.40
CA ASP A 99 8.46 -3.56 -28.95
C ASP A 99 8.63 -5.08 -28.94
N GLU A 100 9.86 -5.56 -29.13
CA GLU A 100 10.21 -6.97 -29.04
C GLU A 100 9.83 -7.59 -27.69
N GLU A 101 10.01 -6.85 -26.58
CA GLU A 101 9.63 -7.33 -25.24
C GLU A 101 8.11 -7.49 -25.10
N LEU A 102 7.35 -6.55 -25.63
CA LEU A 102 5.89 -6.64 -25.66
C LEU A 102 5.41 -7.79 -26.54
N GLU A 103 6.08 -8.02 -27.68
CA GLU A 103 5.79 -9.16 -28.56
C GLU A 103 6.12 -10.50 -27.90
N ILE A 104 7.20 -10.58 -27.14
CA ILE A 104 7.54 -11.78 -26.37
C ILE A 104 6.45 -12.07 -25.34
N LEU A 105 5.95 -11.06 -24.62
CA LEU A 105 4.87 -11.23 -23.66
C LEU A 105 3.58 -11.71 -24.34
N ALA A 106 3.18 -11.06 -25.44
CA ALA A 106 1.99 -11.43 -26.21
C ALA A 106 2.07 -12.87 -26.75
N ARG A 107 3.20 -13.26 -27.35
CA ARG A 107 3.43 -14.63 -27.84
C ARG A 107 3.40 -15.68 -26.73
N ARG A 108 3.72 -15.32 -25.50
CA ARG A 108 3.61 -16.19 -24.31
C ARG A 108 2.20 -16.26 -23.74
N GLY A 109 1.25 -15.54 -24.33
CA GLY A 109 -0.16 -15.56 -23.93
C GLY A 109 -0.50 -14.60 -22.81
N PHE A 110 0.39 -13.68 -22.42
CA PHE A 110 0.06 -12.64 -21.45
C PHE A 110 -0.80 -11.56 -22.12
N THR A 111 -1.94 -11.26 -21.50
CA THR A 111 -2.90 -10.24 -21.95
C THR A 111 -2.99 -9.06 -20.99
N GLY A 112 -2.30 -9.12 -19.85
CA GLY A 112 -2.18 -8.05 -18.89
C GLY A 112 -0.75 -7.89 -18.38
N LEU A 113 -0.24 -6.65 -18.38
CA LEU A 113 1.07 -6.28 -17.87
C LEU A 113 0.87 -5.38 -16.65
N TRP A 114 1.06 -5.95 -15.47
CA TRP A 114 1.00 -5.23 -14.21
C TRP A 114 2.36 -4.60 -13.91
N LEU A 115 2.37 -3.26 -13.92
CA LEU A 115 3.54 -2.44 -13.67
C LEU A 115 3.50 -1.90 -12.22
N ILE A 116 4.29 -2.50 -11.35
CA ILE A 116 4.39 -2.09 -9.94
C ILE A 116 5.28 -0.85 -9.84
N GLY A 117 4.74 0.20 -9.21
CA GLY A 117 5.48 1.42 -8.90
C GLY A 117 5.55 2.44 -10.01
N LEU A 118 4.42 2.66 -10.71
CA LEU A 118 4.25 3.67 -11.75
C LEU A 118 4.06 5.10 -11.23
N TRP A 119 3.49 5.23 -10.02
CA TRP A 119 3.06 6.50 -9.47
C TRP A 119 4.20 7.28 -8.82
N GLU A 120 4.03 8.58 -8.67
CA GLU A 120 4.94 9.43 -7.91
C GLU A 120 5.04 8.93 -6.47
N ARG A 121 6.27 8.65 -6.03
CA ARG A 121 6.54 8.07 -4.72
C ARG A 121 6.98 9.14 -3.74
N SER A 122 6.63 8.96 -2.48
CA SER A 122 7.10 9.81 -1.39
C SER A 122 8.63 9.79 -1.29
N PRO A 123 9.32 10.92 -1.47
CA PRO A 123 10.78 10.97 -1.29
C PRO A 123 11.21 10.65 0.14
N ALA A 124 10.36 10.92 1.12
CA ALA A 124 10.58 10.57 2.53
C ALA A 124 10.79 9.07 2.74
N SER A 125 10.09 8.20 1.98
CA SER A 125 10.26 6.74 2.06
C SER A 125 11.71 6.32 1.76
N ARG A 126 12.35 6.94 0.77
CA ARG A 126 13.78 6.73 0.45
C ARG A 126 14.68 7.27 1.55
N GLN A 127 14.42 8.51 1.99
CA GLN A 127 15.22 9.18 3.02
C GLN A 127 15.25 8.37 4.32
N ILE A 128 14.11 7.86 4.78
CA ILE A 128 14.01 7.00 5.98
C ILE A 128 14.91 5.78 5.85
N LYS A 129 14.84 5.07 4.73
CA LYS A 129 15.64 3.86 4.50
C LYS A 129 17.14 4.16 4.42
N GLN A 130 17.52 5.31 3.84
CA GLN A 130 18.90 5.77 3.79
C GLN A 130 19.42 6.12 5.19
N LEU A 131 18.63 6.83 6.00
CA LEU A 131 18.96 7.15 7.39
C LEU A 131 19.09 5.87 8.24
N CYS A 132 18.28 4.85 7.95
CA CYS A 132 18.39 3.54 8.60
C CYS A 132 19.56 2.67 8.08
N GLY A 133 20.46 3.20 7.26
CA GLY A 133 21.70 2.55 6.85
C GLY A 133 21.65 1.82 5.50
N ASN A 134 20.66 2.10 4.65
CA ASN A 134 20.60 1.59 3.28
C ASN A 134 20.76 2.74 2.27
N PRO A 135 21.99 3.12 1.91
CA PRO A 135 22.26 4.28 1.04
C PRO A 135 21.73 4.12 -0.39
N GLU A 136 21.55 2.89 -0.86
CA GLU A 136 21.03 2.59 -2.21
C GLU A 136 19.49 2.42 -2.23
N ALA A 137 18.82 2.69 -1.11
CA ALA A 137 17.38 2.51 -1.02
C ALA A 137 16.63 3.45 -1.97
N VAL A 138 15.55 2.93 -2.53
CA VAL A 138 14.55 3.68 -3.29
C VAL A 138 13.25 3.78 -2.50
N SER A 139 12.41 4.75 -2.85
CA SER A 139 11.08 4.89 -2.24
C SER A 139 10.21 3.65 -2.51
N SER A 140 9.40 3.29 -1.53
CA SER A 140 8.41 2.21 -1.68
C SER A 140 7.43 2.53 -2.81
N ALA A 141 7.05 1.51 -3.58
CA ALA A 141 6.00 1.61 -4.57
C ALA A 141 4.60 1.88 -3.96
N TYR A 142 4.46 1.65 -2.66
CA TYR A 142 3.22 1.78 -1.90
C TYR A 142 3.21 2.98 -0.93
N SER A 143 4.30 3.76 -0.88
CA SER A 143 4.37 5.04 -0.18
C SER A 143 4.30 6.17 -1.21
N LEU A 144 3.08 6.57 -1.56
CA LEU A 144 2.83 7.46 -2.69
C LEU A 144 2.81 8.92 -2.28
N TYR A 145 3.39 9.76 -3.13
CA TYR A 145 3.24 11.21 -3.05
C TYR A 145 1.94 11.66 -3.72
N ASP A 146 1.71 11.17 -4.95
CA ASP A 146 0.52 11.48 -5.74
C ASP A 146 0.25 10.38 -6.79
N TYR A 147 -0.97 10.33 -7.32
CA TYR A 147 -1.39 9.46 -8.42
C TYR A 147 -1.14 10.12 -9.79
N ALA A 148 0.05 10.63 -9.97
CA ALA A 148 0.61 11.02 -11.26
C ALA A 148 1.65 9.98 -11.71
N ILE A 149 1.75 9.70 -13.01
CA ILE A 149 2.82 8.83 -13.52
C ILE A 149 4.17 9.47 -13.22
N ALA A 150 5.06 8.72 -12.60
CA ALA A 150 6.33 9.23 -12.11
C ALA A 150 7.18 9.89 -13.20
N GLY A 151 7.70 11.09 -12.91
CA GLY A 151 8.48 11.88 -13.85
C GLY A 151 9.77 11.20 -14.30
N ASP A 152 10.41 10.43 -13.41
CA ASP A 152 11.62 9.64 -13.72
C ASP A 152 11.34 8.47 -14.67
N LEU A 153 10.09 8.02 -14.75
CA LEU A 153 9.62 7.04 -15.75
C LEU A 153 9.20 7.67 -17.09
N GLY A 154 9.33 8.99 -17.23
CA GLY A 154 8.97 9.76 -18.41
C GLY A 154 7.57 10.35 -18.39
N GLY A 155 6.86 10.25 -17.26
CA GLY A 155 5.56 10.87 -17.04
C GLY A 155 4.43 10.34 -17.92
N PRO A 156 3.32 11.10 -18.02
CA PRO A 156 2.13 10.69 -18.77
C PRO A 156 2.37 10.37 -20.24
N GLU A 157 3.28 11.10 -20.89
CA GLU A 157 3.58 10.90 -22.32
C GLU A 157 4.23 9.55 -22.60
N ALA A 158 5.24 9.17 -21.78
CA ALA A 158 5.90 7.88 -21.91
C ALA A 158 4.94 6.72 -21.56
N TYR A 159 4.08 6.92 -20.58
CA TYR A 159 3.02 5.98 -20.26
C TYR A 159 2.04 5.78 -21.42
N GLN A 160 1.54 6.86 -22.02
CA GLN A 160 0.60 6.79 -23.13
C GLN A 160 1.22 6.06 -24.34
N ASN A 161 2.48 6.34 -24.66
CA ASN A 161 3.23 5.63 -25.69
C ASN A 161 3.30 4.12 -25.42
N LEU A 162 3.69 3.72 -24.21
CA LEU A 162 3.72 2.30 -23.84
C LEU A 162 2.33 1.67 -23.90
N ARG A 163 1.29 2.34 -23.40
CA ARG A 163 -0.09 1.88 -23.39
C ARG A 163 -0.58 1.57 -24.81
N GLU A 164 -0.35 2.45 -25.75
CA GLU A 164 -0.76 2.27 -27.16
C GLU A 164 -0.04 1.09 -27.79
N ARG A 165 1.27 0.95 -27.60
CA ARG A 165 2.06 -0.17 -28.15
C ARG A 165 1.68 -1.52 -27.51
N ALA A 166 1.40 -1.54 -26.20
CA ALA A 166 0.91 -2.73 -25.51
C ALA A 166 -0.48 -3.13 -26.02
N TRP A 167 -1.38 -2.16 -26.16
CA TRP A 167 -2.73 -2.38 -26.67
C TRP A 167 -2.77 -2.97 -28.08
N GLN A 168 -1.91 -2.50 -28.99
CA GLN A 168 -1.76 -3.04 -30.33
C GLN A 168 -1.38 -4.54 -30.35
N ARG A 169 -0.84 -5.03 -29.25
CA ARG A 169 -0.44 -6.44 -29.05
C ARG A 169 -1.40 -7.23 -28.16
N GLY A 170 -2.57 -6.65 -27.87
CA GLY A 170 -3.59 -7.27 -27.01
C GLY A 170 -3.23 -7.29 -25.52
N ILE A 171 -2.27 -6.48 -25.09
CA ILE A 171 -1.83 -6.39 -23.70
C ILE A 171 -2.45 -5.15 -23.06
N ARG A 172 -3.18 -5.34 -21.94
CA ARG A 172 -3.70 -4.28 -21.09
C ARG A 172 -2.67 -3.93 -20.02
N LEU A 173 -2.47 -2.64 -19.77
CA LEU A 173 -1.67 -2.21 -18.63
C LEU A 173 -2.50 -2.27 -17.35
N VAL A 174 -1.87 -2.71 -16.27
CA VAL A 174 -2.47 -2.89 -14.95
C VAL A 174 -1.69 -2.09 -13.93
N SER A 175 -2.37 -1.44 -13.01
CA SER A 175 -1.76 -0.62 -11.96
C SER A 175 -2.24 -1.00 -10.58
N ASP A 176 -1.39 -0.70 -9.59
CA ASP A 176 -1.78 -0.68 -8.18
C ASP A 176 -2.58 0.58 -7.84
N MET A 177 -3.46 0.45 -6.87
CA MET A 177 -4.07 1.54 -6.13
C MET A 177 -3.99 1.22 -4.64
N VAL A 178 -3.53 2.17 -3.83
CA VAL A 178 -3.30 2.04 -2.39
C VAL A 178 -4.33 2.91 -1.65
N PRO A 179 -5.52 2.39 -1.35
CA PRO A 179 -6.58 3.21 -0.80
C PRO A 179 -6.44 3.47 0.71
N ASN A 180 -5.76 2.58 1.44
CA ASN A 180 -5.69 2.64 2.90
C ASN A 180 -4.88 3.83 3.44
N HIS A 181 -3.82 4.20 2.74
CA HIS A 181 -2.85 5.19 3.19
C HIS A 181 -2.19 5.92 2.02
N VAL A 182 -1.46 6.96 2.34
CA VAL A 182 -0.55 7.65 1.40
C VAL A 182 0.86 7.67 1.98
N GLY A 183 1.84 8.19 1.25
CA GLY A 183 3.18 8.37 1.79
C GLY A 183 3.21 9.39 2.95
N ILE A 184 4.13 9.18 3.89
CA ILE A 184 4.33 10.07 5.05
C ILE A 184 4.56 11.53 4.64
N TYR A 185 5.22 11.75 3.50
CA TYR A 185 5.27 13.03 2.81
C TYR A 185 4.55 12.87 1.47
N SER A 186 3.34 13.37 1.40
CA SER A 186 2.45 13.31 0.25
C SER A 186 1.71 14.63 0.08
N HIS A 187 1.14 14.85 -1.09
CA HIS A 187 0.31 16.02 -1.36
C HIS A 187 -0.80 16.19 -0.32
N TRP A 188 -1.49 15.11 0.05
CA TRP A 188 -2.57 15.16 1.03
C TRP A 188 -2.10 15.44 2.47
N VAL A 189 -0.93 14.92 2.88
CA VAL A 189 -0.37 15.24 4.20
C VAL A 189 -0.03 16.73 4.31
N VAL A 190 0.38 17.35 3.21
CA VAL A 190 0.66 18.80 3.16
C VAL A 190 -0.63 19.61 3.19
N GLU A 191 -1.58 19.33 2.29
CA GLU A 191 -2.76 20.17 2.02
C GLU A 191 -3.95 19.89 2.94
N HIS A 192 -4.13 18.62 3.36
CA HIS A 192 -5.30 18.13 4.10
C HIS A 192 -4.91 17.37 5.38
N PRO A 193 -4.22 18.01 6.35
CA PRO A 193 -3.76 17.32 7.56
C PRO A 193 -4.89 16.72 8.41
N ASP A 194 -6.11 17.19 8.20
CA ASP A 194 -7.30 16.68 8.90
C ASP A 194 -7.86 15.39 8.29
N TRP A 195 -7.38 14.95 7.14
CA TRP A 195 -7.83 13.72 6.48
C TRP A 195 -7.25 12.44 7.09
N PHE A 196 -6.40 12.59 8.08
CA PHE A 196 -5.65 11.47 8.67
C PHE A 196 -6.09 11.17 10.10
N ILE A 197 -5.97 9.91 10.48
CA ILE A 197 -6.07 9.52 11.88
C ILE A 197 -4.89 10.15 12.62
N SER A 198 -5.17 11.11 13.51
CA SER A 198 -4.14 11.91 14.17
C SER A 198 -4.53 12.31 15.59
N LEU A 199 -3.55 12.70 16.39
CA LEU A 199 -3.69 13.31 17.71
C LEU A 199 -3.08 14.70 17.69
N ASP A 200 -3.56 15.58 18.56
CA ASP A 200 -2.98 16.92 18.77
C ASP A 200 -1.85 16.90 19.83
N TYR A 201 -1.47 15.73 20.31
CA TYR A 201 -0.41 15.52 21.30
C TYR A 201 0.33 14.21 21.02
N SER A 202 1.58 14.11 21.47
CA SER A 202 2.35 12.86 21.38
C SER A 202 1.72 11.78 22.27
N PRO A 203 1.38 10.60 21.74
CA PRO A 203 0.70 9.54 22.50
C PRO A 203 1.55 8.96 23.63
N PHE A 204 2.87 9.09 23.55
CA PHE A 204 3.80 8.58 24.57
C PHE A 204 4.77 9.66 25.02
N PRO A 205 4.90 9.88 26.36
CA PRO A 205 5.81 10.90 26.91
C PRO A 205 7.29 10.67 26.58
N SER A 206 7.68 9.42 26.27
CA SER A 206 9.05 9.07 25.89
C SER A 206 9.39 9.40 24.44
N HIS A 207 8.38 9.59 23.59
CA HIS A 207 8.60 9.85 22.17
C HIS A 207 9.31 11.18 21.94
N ARG A 208 10.24 11.19 21.00
CA ARG A 208 10.99 12.35 20.53
C ARG A 208 10.92 12.42 19.01
N PHE A 209 10.93 13.62 18.49
CA PHE A 209 10.83 13.90 17.05
C PHE A 209 11.90 14.94 16.67
N SER A 210 13.15 14.66 17.04
CA SER A 210 14.29 15.55 16.82
C SER A 210 15.15 15.17 15.61
N GLY A 211 14.77 14.10 14.93
CA GLY A 211 15.42 13.63 13.70
C GLY A 211 15.30 14.61 12.54
N PRO A 212 15.86 14.28 11.37
CA PRO A 212 15.82 15.15 10.20
C PRO A 212 14.38 15.37 9.70
N ASP A 213 14.14 16.54 9.12
CA ASP A 213 12.90 16.83 8.42
C ASP A 213 12.84 16.02 7.12
N LEU A 214 11.74 15.31 6.91
CA LEU A 214 11.49 14.46 5.75
C LEU A 214 10.64 15.15 4.68
N SER A 215 10.27 16.43 4.90
CA SER A 215 9.52 17.25 3.97
C SER A 215 10.43 18.15 3.14
N ASP A 216 10.17 18.23 1.84
CA ASP A 216 10.77 19.24 0.97
C ASP A 216 9.89 20.51 0.88
N ASP A 217 8.69 20.53 1.50
CA ASP A 217 7.78 21.67 1.49
C ASP A 217 8.09 22.64 2.65
N VAL A 218 8.30 23.91 2.30
CA VAL A 218 8.62 24.95 3.28
C VAL A 218 7.49 25.24 4.29
N ARG A 219 6.27 24.84 4.01
CA ARG A 219 5.08 25.05 4.84
C ARG A 219 4.98 24.05 6.00
N VAL A 220 5.52 22.84 5.80
CA VAL A 220 5.40 21.74 6.76
C VAL A 220 6.73 21.12 7.11
N GLY A 221 6.83 20.58 8.34
CA GLY A 221 7.90 19.68 8.74
C GLY A 221 7.33 18.31 9.05
N ILE A 222 8.05 17.25 8.69
CA ILE A 222 7.65 15.86 8.91
C ILE A 222 8.78 15.13 9.61
N PHE A 223 8.48 14.55 10.78
CA PHE A 223 9.48 13.94 11.65
C PHE A 223 8.98 12.58 12.12
N ILE A 224 9.77 11.54 11.92
CA ILE A 224 9.54 10.22 12.52
C ILE A 224 10.04 10.25 13.96
N GLU A 225 9.46 9.40 14.79
CA GLU A 225 9.89 9.17 16.16
C GLU A 225 11.32 8.64 16.20
N ASP A 226 12.18 9.22 17.07
CA ASP A 226 13.65 9.03 17.04
C ASP A 226 14.08 7.58 17.27
N HIS A 227 13.36 6.84 18.15
CA HIS A 227 13.65 5.43 18.45
C HIS A 227 13.49 4.50 17.23
N TYR A 228 12.74 4.92 16.21
CA TYR A 228 12.68 4.19 14.95
C TYR A 228 14.04 4.10 14.25
N TYR A 229 14.78 5.22 14.22
CA TYR A 229 16.13 5.24 13.65
C TYR A 229 17.12 4.41 14.47
N GLU A 230 16.91 4.34 15.78
CA GLU A 230 17.70 3.53 16.72
C GLU A 230 17.31 2.04 16.68
N ARG A 231 16.22 1.70 15.98
CA ARG A 231 15.62 0.35 15.91
C ARG A 231 15.20 -0.20 17.28
N SER A 232 14.82 0.66 18.18
CA SER A 232 14.36 0.33 19.52
C SER A 232 12.83 0.42 19.66
N ASP A 233 12.15 1.09 18.73
CA ASP A 233 10.68 1.15 18.63
C ASP A 233 10.25 1.17 17.18
N ALA A 234 9.04 0.65 16.92
CA ALA A 234 8.43 0.62 15.57
C ALA A 234 7.87 1.99 15.14
N ALA A 235 7.76 2.95 16.05
CA ALA A 235 7.06 4.22 15.90
C ALA A 235 5.60 4.09 15.40
N VAL A 236 4.65 4.53 16.22
CA VAL A 236 3.22 4.40 15.92
C VAL A 236 2.70 5.59 15.14
N VAL A 237 3.27 6.77 15.42
CA VAL A 237 2.91 8.05 14.82
C VAL A 237 4.16 8.78 14.33
N PHE A 238 3.95 9.69 13.39
CA PHE A 238 4.93 10.71 13.04
C PHE A 238 4.38 12.10 13.35
N LYS A 239 5.27 13.07 13.54
CA LYS A 239 4.91 14.47 13.78
C LYS A 239 4.86 15.22 12.45
N ARG A 240 3.73 15.91 12.18
CA ARG A 240 3.59 16.95 11.18
C ARG A 240 3.53 18.30 11.89
N LEU A 241 4.44 19.20 11.52
CA LEU A 241 4.51 20.57 12.02
C LEU A 241 4.04 21.55 10.93
N ASP A 242 3.04 22.34 11.21
CA ASP A 242 2.73 23.51 10.39
C ASP A 242 3.68 24.65 10.76
N ARG A 243 4.52 25.07 9.82
CA ARG A 243 5.57 26.06 10.07
C ARG A 243 5.06 27.49 10.19
N TRP A 244 3.85 27.74 9.71
CA TRP A 244 3.23 29.06 9.77
C TRP A 244 2.53 29.32 11.10
N THR A 245 1.79 28.31 11.58
CA THR A 245 1.01 28.40 12.80
C THR A 245 1.71 27.85 14.02
N GLY A 246 2.74 27.02 13.83
CA GLY A 246 3.37 26.24 14.88
C GLY A 246 2.52 25.06 15.38
N SER A 247 1.41 24.76 14.72
CA SER A 247 0.53 23.65 15.10
C SER A 247 1.19 22.31 14.80
N GLU A 248 1.10 21.39 15.75
CA GLU A 248 1.61 20.02 15.62
C GLU A 248 0.45 19.03 15.53
N LYS A 249 0.59 18.04 14.63
CA LYS A 249 -0.27 16.86 14.57
C LYS A 249 0.59 15.60 14.61
N TYR A 250 0.11 14.60 15.32
CA TYR A 250 0.74 13.29 15.42
C TYR A 250 -0.12 12.28 14.66
N ILE A 251 0.28 12.05 13.41
CA ILE A 251 -0.47 11.24 12.44
C ILE A 251 -0.04 9.78 12.57
N TYR A 252 -1.00 8.87 12.60
CA TYR A 252 -0.72 7.43 12.64
C TYR A 252 -0.15 6.95 11.30
N HIS A 253 0.84 6.08 11.39
CA HIS A 253 1.29 5.30 10.24
C HIS A 253 0.23 4.30 9.83
N GLY A 254 0.22 3.93 8.53
CA GLY A 254 -0.63 2.87 8.02
C GLY A 254 -0.34 1.55 8.73
N ASN A 255 -1.39 0.76 8.93
CA ASN A 255 -1.30 -0.53 9.61
C ASN A 255 -2.43 -1.45 9.15
N ASP A 256 -2.16 -2.73 9.09
CA ASP A 256 -3.11 -3.77 8.73
C ASP A 256 -3.58 -4.62 9.91
N GLY A 257 -3.16 -4.27 11.12
CA GLY A 257 -3.43 -5.01 12.35
C GLY A 257 -2.30 -5.90 12.82
N THR A 258 -1.18 -5.91 12.09
CA THR A 258 0.08 -6.49 12.57
C THR A 258 0.73 -5.59 13.63
N SER A 259 1.75 -6.10 14.30
CA SER A 259 2.48 -5.33 15.32
C SER A 259 3.39 -4.24 14.74
N MET A 260 3.63 -4.27 13.44
CA MET A 260 4.57 -3.36 12.76
C MET A 260 3.83 -2.38 11.86
N PRO A 261 3.77 -1.09 12.22
CA PRO A 261 3.25 -0.06 11.33
C PRO A 261 4.16 0.16 10.12
N TRP A 262 3.57 0.60 9.01
CA TRP A 262 4.30 0.97 7.80
C TRP A 262 4.83 2.40 7.93
N ASN A 263 6.03 2.55 8.46
CA ASN A 263 6.58 3.84 8.95
C ASN A 263 6.87 4.90 7.87
N ASP A 264 6.75 4.56 6.60
CA ASP A 264 6.81 5.50 5.49
C ASP A 264 5.42 5.94 4.96
N THR A 265 4.35 5.69 5.72
CA THR A 265 2.96 5.94 5.33
C THR A 265 2.18 6.75 6.35
N ALA A 266 1.05 7.30 5.93
CA ALA A 266 0.09 8.08 6.73
C ALA A 266 -1.32 7.50 6.56
N GLN A 267 -1.96 7.12 7.66
CA GLN A 267 -3.27 6.46 7.69
C GLN A 267 -4.41 7.43 7.43
N LEU A 268 -5.23 7.15 6.43
CA LEU A 268 -6.43 7.92 6.12
C LEU A 268 -7.59 7.65 7.11
N ASP A 269 -8.35 8.69 7.42
CA ASP A 269 -9.52 8.64 8.32
C ASP A 269 -10.82 8.47 7.54
N TYR A 270 -11.25 7.23 7.38
CA TYR A 270 -12.46 6.86 6.63
C TYR A 270 -13.77 7.17 7.35
N LEU A 271 -13.75 7.64 8.60
CA LEU A 271 -14.97 8.18 9.21
C LEU A 271 -15.42 9.48 8.53
N LYS A 272 -14.50 10.15 7.83
CA LYS A 272 -14.76 11.40 7.13
C LYS A 272 -15.31 11.16 5.74
N PRO A 273 -16.53 11.64 5.42
CA PRO A 273 -17.13 11.49 4.08
C PRO A 273 -16.27 12.07 2.97
N GLU A 274 -15.62 13.20 3.21
CA GLU A 274 -14.74 13.87 2.25
C GLU A 274 -13.50 13.02 1.92
N VAL A 275 -12.97 12.25 2.86
CA VAL A 275 -11.86 11.32 2.61
C VAL A 275 -12.32 10.16 1.74
N ARG A 276 -13.48 9.55 2.06
CA ARG A 276 -14.04 8.48 1.24
C ARG A 276 -14.26 8.94 -0.20
N GLU A 277 -14.87 10.13 -0.38
CA GLU A 277 -15.10 10.68 -1.74
C GLU A 277 -13.78 10.99 -2.45
N ALA A 278 -12.79 11.58 -1.79
CA ALA A 278 -11.49 11.87 -2.40
C ALA A 278 -10.78 10.59 -2.87
N VAL A 279 -10.83 9.52 -2.08
CA VAL A 279 -10.26 8.22 -2.46
C VAL A 279 -11.04 7.60 -3.62
N ILE A 280 -12.38 7.68 -3.63
CA ILE A 280 -13.20 7.20 -4.75
C ILE A 280 -12.86 7.98 -6.03
N GLN A 281 -12.71 9.29 -5.97
CA GLN A 281 -12.30 10.08 -7.13
C GLN A 281 -10.90 9.70 -7.64
N THR A 282 -9.98 9.38 -6.74
CA THR A 282 -8.66 8.87 -7.10
C THR A 282 -8.77 7.48 -7.76
N ILE A 283 -9.61 6.59 -7.24
CA ILE A 283 -9.86 5.28 -7.87
C ILE A 283 -10.42 5.46 -9.28
N LEU A 284 -11.39 6.36 -9.47
CA LEU A 284 -11.96 6.66 -10.78
C LEU A 284 -10.92 7.29 -11.73
N HIS A 285 -10.01 8.14 -11.20
CA HIS A 285 -8.90 8.68 -11.97
C HIS A 285 -7.98 7.56 -12.47
N VAL A 286 -7.63 6.59 -11.61
CA VAL A 286 -6.84 5.41 -11.99
C VAL A 286 -7.61 4.55 -13.00
N ALA A 287 -8.90 4.29 -12.78
CA ALA A 287 -9.75 3.47 -13.65
C ALA A 287 -9.86 4.03 -15.08
N ARG A 288 -9.87 5.34 -15.24
CA ARG A 288 -9.87 5.98 -16.56
C ARG A 288 -8.57 5.76 -17.34
N GLN A 289 -7.49 5.44 -16.65
CA GLN A 289 -6.18 5.18 -17.24
C GLN A 289 -5.91 3.68 -17.42
N PHE A 290 -6.33 2.86 -16.46
CA PHE A 290 -6.03 1.44 -16.39
C PHE A 290 -7.30 0.60 -16.36
N PRO A 291 -7.49 -0.32 -17.33
CA PRO A 291 -8.66 -1.20 -17.35
C PRO A 291 -8.63 -2.28 -16.26
N VAL A 292 -7.50 -2.43 -15.56
CA VAL A 292 -7.36 -3.36 -14.43
C VAL A 292 -6.64 -2.64 -13.29
N ILE A 293 -7.24 -2.68 -12.11
CA ILE A 293 -6.68 -2.09 -10.89
C ILE A 293 -6.51 -3.19 -9.84
N ARG A 294 -5.32 -3.31 -9.28
CA ARG A 294 -5.07 -4.12 -8.09
C ARG A 294 -5.05 -3.22 -6.87
N PHE A 295 -5.95 -3.46 -5.93
CA PHE A 295 -5.99 -2.73 -4.67
C PHE A 295 -5.05 -3.35 -3.65
N ASP A 296 -4.09 -2.55 -3.21
CA ASP A 296 -3.16 -2.90 -2.14
C ASP A 296 -3.87 -2.91 -0.79
N ALA A 297 -3.62 -3.96 0.01
CA ALA A 297 -4.16 -4.11 1.36
C ALA A 297 -5.69 -3.87 1.44
N ALA A 298 -6.44 -4.33 0.44
CA ALA A 298 -7.87 -4.05 0.29
C ALA A 298 -8.71 -4.45 1.51
N MET A 299 -8.33 -5.54 2.20
CA MET A 299 -9.02 -6.03 3.39
C MET A 299 -9.04 -5.04 4.55
N THR A 300 -8.07 -4.12 4.63
CA THR A 300 -7.97 -3.14 5.72
C THR A 300 -9.15 -2.18 5.75
N LEU A 301 -9.81 -1.99 4.60
CA LEU A 301 -10.94 -1.07 4.41
C LEU A 301 -12.30 -1.75 4.43
N ALA A 302 -12.38 -3.08 4.57
CA ALA A 302 -13.65 -3.70 4.90
C ALA A 302 -14.17 -3.07 6.21
N LYS A 303 -15.40 -2.54 6.19
CA LYS A 303 -15.97 -1.70 7.25
C LYS A 303 -15.76 -2.29 8.65
N LYS A 304 -16.09 -3.57 8.82
CA LYS A 304 -15.92 -4.28 10.09
C LYS A 304 -14.46 -4.37 10.52
N HIS A 305 -13.55 -4.61 9.58
CA HIS A 305 -12.12 -4.70 9.86
C HIS A 305 -11.54 -3.34 10.18
N TYR A 306 -11.93 -2.29 9.43
CA TYR A 306 -11.52 -0.92 9.69
C TYR A 306 -11.94 -0.44 11.08
N GLN A 307 -13.19 -0.75 11.51
CA GLN A 307 -13.65 -0.49 12.88
C GLN A 307 -12.75 -1.17 13.92
N ARG A 308 -12.52 -2.46 13.75
CA ARG A 308 -11.64 -3.23 14.66
C ARG A 308 -10.23 -2.66 14.73
N LEU A 309 -9.70 -2.20 13.62
CA LEU A 309 -8.35 -1.64 13.57
C LEU A 309 -8.26 -0.28 14.27
N TRP A 310 -9.16 0.63 13.98
CA TRP A 310 -8.99 2.04 14.30
C TRP A 310 -9.97 2.58 15.33
N PHE A 311 -11.16 2.00 15.44
CA PHE A 311 -12.24 2.46 16.31
C PHE A 311 -12.93 1.29 16.99
N PRO A 312 -12.19 0.45 17.77
CA PRO A 312 -12.76 -0.74 18.41
C PRO A 312 -13.89 -0.36 19.35
N PRO A 313 -14.82 -1.28 19.66
CA PRO A 313 -15.83 -1.04 20.68
C PRO A 313 -15.22 -0.59 22.01
N PRO A 314 -15.89 0.31 22.78
CA PRO A 314 -15.39 0.78 24.05
C PRO A 314 -15.04 -0.38 25.01
N GLY A 315 -13.84 -0.35 25.58
CA GLY A 315 -13.33 -1.41 26.46
C GLY A 315 -12.66 -2.58 25.75
N GLU A 316 -12.69 -2.64 24.43
CA GLU A 316 -11.93 -3.61 23.64
C GLU A 316 -10.56 -2.97 23.31
N GLY A 317 -9.49 -3.54 23.85
CA GLY A 317 -8.13 -3.20 23.49
C GLY A 317 -7.79 -3.71 22.10
N GLY A 318 -6.82 -3.09 21.44
CA GLY A 318 -6.42 -3.51 20.11
C GLY A 318 -4.91 -3.57 19.90
N ALA A 319 -4.50 -4.10 18.72
CA ALA A 319 -3.10 -4.24 18.37
C ALA A 319 -2.36 -2.89 18.18
N ILE A 320 -3.10 -1.83 17.80
CA ILE A 320 -2.51 -0.50 17.64
C ILE A 320 -2.57 0.26 18.96
N PRO A 321 -1.44 0.69 19.51
CA PRO A 321 -1.43 1.47 20.76
C PRO A 321 -2.30 2.73 20.70
N THR A 322 -2.88 3.11 21.81
CA THR A 322 -3.75 4.30 22.00
C THR A 322 -5.10 4.29 21.28
N ARG A 323 -5.41 3.31 20.41
CA ARG A 323 -6.69 3.27 19.71
C ARG A 323 -7.88 2.98 20.63
N ALA A 324 -7.66 2.32 21.78
CA ALA A 324 -8.71 2.13 22.78
C ALA A 324 -9.34 3.46 23.27
N GLU A 325 -8.57 4.55 23.20
CA GLU A 325 -9.03 5.91 23.52
C GLU A 325 -9.99 6.48 22.47
N ARG A 326 -10.05 5.85 21.29
CA ARG A 326 -10.91 6.22 20.17
C ARG A 326 -12.04 5.24 19.93
N GLY A 327 -12.29 4.37 20.90
CA GLY A 327 -13.35 3.38 20.82
C GLY A 327 -14.69 4.04 20.49
N LEU A 328 -15.39 3.48 19.50
CA LEU A 328 -16.74 3.88 19.11
C LEU A 328 -17.69 2.71 19.30
N THR A 329 -18.87 2.98 19.82
CA THR A 329 -19.95 2.01 19.76
C THR A 329 -20.28 1.68 18.31
N ARG A 330 -20.90 0.54 18.07
CA ARG A 330 -21.32 0.17 16.73
C ARG A 330 -22.24 1.22 16.10
N GLU A 331 -23.16 1.77 16.88
CA GLU A 331 -24.11 2.79 16.40
C GLU A 331 -23.39 4.09 15.99
N GLU A 332 -22.44 4.57 16.78
CA GLU A 332 -21.63 5.75 16.46
C GLU A 332 -20.78 5.51 15.21
N PHE A 333 -20.17 4.34 15.12
CA PHE A 333 -19.37 3.97 13.96
C PHE A 333 -20.24 3.84 12.70
N ASP A 334 -21.40 3.16 12.77
CA ASP A 334 -22.31 3.02 11.65
C ASP A 334 -22.92 4.36 11.20
N HIS A 335 -23.07 5.31 12.12
CA HIS A 335 -23.50 6.67 11.77
C HIS A 335 -22.41 7.43 10.99
N ALA A 336 -21.15 7.32 11.42
CA ALA A 336 -20.02 8.02 10.76
C ALA A 336 -19.60 7.33 9.46
N PHE A 337 -19.73 6.01 9.38
CA PHE A 337 -19.37 5.17 8.23
C PHE A 337 -20.56 4.29 7.83
N PRO A 338 -21.60 4.86 7.19
CA PRO A 338 -22.90 4.20 7.01
C PRO A 338 -22.89 3.04 6.00
N VAL A 339 -22.09 3.16 4.93
CA VAL A 339 -22.07 2.20 3.82
C VAL A 339 -20.73 1.51 3.77
N GLU A 340 -20.71 0.22 3.39
CA GLU A 340 -19.46 -0.48 3.09
C GLU A 340 -18.68 0.21 1.96
N PHE A 341 -17.44 0.62 2.24
CA PHE A 341 -16.63 1.39 1.29
C PHE A 341 -16.46 0.68 -0.06
N TRP A 342 -16.20 -0.62 -0.04
CA TRP A 342 -16.02 -1.38 -1.27
C TRP A 342 -17.31 -1.47 -2.09
N ARG A 343 -18.47 -1.40 -1.45
CA ARG A 343 -19.75 -1.30 -2.15
C ARG A 343 -19.85 0.02 -2.92
N GLU A 344 -19.52 1.13 -2.26
CA GLU A 344 -19.52 2.44 -2.92
C GLU A 344 -18.54 2.48 -4.10
N VAL A 345 -17.33 1.93 -3.93
CA VAL A 345 -16.32 1.82 -5.00
C VAL A 345 -16.86 1.03 -6.20
N VAL A 346 -17.39 -0.17 -5.97
CA VAL A 346 -17.92 -1.02 -7.04
C VAL A 346 -19.06 -0.34 -7.79
N ASP A 347 -20.02 0.25 -7.06
CA ASP A 347 -21.17 0.93 -7.66
C ASP A 347 -20.72 2.15 -8.49
N ARG A 348 -19.76 2.95 -8.00
CA ARG A 348 -19.23 4.11 -8.71
C ARG A 348 -18.42 3.73 -9.94
N VAL A 349 -17.55 2.73 -9.85
CA VAL A 349 -16.78 2.23 -10.99
C VAL A 349 -17.70 1.62 -12.04
N ALA A 350 -18.70 0.83 -11.65
CA ALA A 350 -19.67 0.26 -12.57
C ALA A 350 -20.49 1.32 -13.30
N ALA A 351 -20.80 2.44 -12.64
CA ALA A 351 -21.56 3.55 -13.23
C ALA A 351 -20.71 4.44 -14.16
N GLU A 352 -19.47 4.75 -13.75
CA GLU A 352 -18.66 5.78 -14.42
C GLU A 352 -17.57 5.22 -15.35
N VAL A 353 -17.01 4.04 -15.03
CA VAL A 353 -15.92 3.38 -15.80
C VAL A 353 -16.16 1.86 -15.87
N PRO A 354 -17.26 1.41 -16.49
CA PRO A 354 -17.73 0.01 -16.39
C PRO A 354 -16.81 -1.04 -17.04
N ASP A 355 -15.80 -0.64 -17.80
CA ASP A 355 -14.83 -1.57 -18.43
C ASP A 355 -13.57 -1.75 -17.57
N THR A 356 -13.70 -1.64 -16.25
CA THR A 356 -12.59 -1.77 -15.29
C THR A 356 -12.75 -3.02 -14.45
N LEU A 357 -11.73 -3.88 -14.45
CA LEU A 357 -11.61 -5.04 -13.56
C LEU A 357 -10.91 -4.62 -12.27
N LEU A 358 -11.55 -4.93 -11.14
CA LEU A 358 -11.03 -4.65 -9.81
C LEU A 358 -10.49 -5.95 -9.19
N LEU A 359 -9.22 -5.93 -8.75
CA LEU A 359 -8.56 -7.05 -8.10
C LEU A 359 -8.19 -6.62 -6.68
N ALA A 360 -8.68 -7.34 -5.68
CA ALA A 360 -8.37 -7.06 -4.28
C ALA A 360 -7.21 -7.94 -3.79
N GLU A 361 -6.23 -7.32 -3.13
CA GLU A 361 -5.28 -8.05 -2.32
C GLU A 361 -5.87 -8.30 -0.94
N ALA A 362 -5.97 -9.59 -0.56
CA ALA A 362 -6.41 -10.02 0.74
C ALA A 362 -5.49 -11.13 1.23
N PHE A 363 -4.63 -10.82 2.21
CA PHE A 363 -3.66 -11.78 2.75
C PHE A 363 -4.24 -12.70 3.81
N TRP A 364 -5.36 -12.31 4.39
CA TRP A 364 -5.85 -12.99 5.56
C TRP A 364 -6.88 -14.01 5.16
N LEU A 365 -6.55 -15.28 5.35
CA LEU A 365 -7.56 -16.26 5.69
C LEU A 365 -8.07 -15.87 7.09
N MET A 366 -8.88 -14.84 7.14
CA MET A 366 -9.48 -14.33 8.36
C MET A 366 -10.61 -15.26 8.72
N GLU A 367 -10.30 -16.41 9.29
CA GLU A 367 -11.26 -17.22 9.97
C GLU A 367 -11.88 -16.36 11.08
N GLY A 368 -13.11 -15.89 10.84
CA GLY A 368 -13.89 -15.14 11.84
C GLY A 368 -14.13 -13.66 11.61
N TYR A 369 -13.86 -13.13 10.41
CA TYR A 369 -14.19 -11.74 10.10
C TYR A 369 -15.15 -11.62 8.92
#